data_684927722662d0e1a49397a0abdcf8d4
#
_entry.id   684927722662d0e1a49397a0abdcf8d4
#
_cell.length_a   1.000
_cell.length_b   1.000
_cell.length_c   1.000
_cell.angle_alpha   90.00
_cell.angle_beta   90.00
_cell.angle_gamma   90.00
#
_symmetry.space_group_name_H-M   'P 1'
#
loop_
_entity.id
_entity.type
_entity.pdbx_description
1 polymer ?
#
loop_
_entity_poly.entity_id
_entity_poly.type
_entity_poly.pdbx_seq_one_letter_code
_entity_poly.pdbx_strand_id
1 'polypeptide(L)'
;MLDDMHAATEFVVIDVETSGFDPECARVLSVAALVVTANGAITGLMHTLLDPGVDPGPTNIHGLTAAMLAGQPDFADVADQLAALLRGRTLVAHNAGFDYAFLAAEAHRCGTELPVTSVLCTLELAGQLNLGLDSLKLGAVAQHWNIPQARPHDALDDARVLAAALPRMITRAAQLEVALPVRAPITLPPVQFRTAA
;
A
#
# COMPACT_ATOMS: atom_id res chain seq x y z
N MET A 1 16.84 26.64 -2.44
CA MET A 1 16.18 26.25 -3.73
C MET A 1 16.07 24.73 -3.94
N LEU A 2 16.88 23.88 -3.31
CA LEU A 2 16.68 22.40 -3.34
C LEU A 2 15.69 21.90 -2.29
N ASP A 3 15.55 22.59 -1.15
CA ASP A 3 14.61 22.22 -0.08
C ASP A 3 13.13 22.44 -0.45
N ASP A 4 12.83 23.44 -1.28
CA ASP A 4 11.42 23.71 -1.70
C ASP A 4 10.87 22.69 -2.70
N MET A 5 11.70 22.02 -3.48
CA MET A 5 11.25 20.98 -4.43
C MET A 5 10.86 19.66 -3.73
N HIS A 6 11.45 19.36 -2.57
CA HIS A 6 11.10 18.15 -1.81
C HIS A 6 9.80 18.30 -1.01
N ALA A 7 9.42 19.51 -0.62
CA ALA A 7 8.18 19.76 0.11
C ALA A 7 6.91 19.57 -0.75
N ALA A 8 7.05 19.59 -2.09
CA ALA A 8 5.92 19.47 -3.02
C ALA A 8 5.62 18.03 -3.49
N THR A 9 6.49 17.05 -3.19
CA THR A 9 6.26 15.66 -3.61
C THR A 9 5.32 14.97 -2.63
N GLU A 10 4.11 14.68 -3.08
CA GLU A 10 3.14 13.87 -2.33
C GLU A 10 3.12 12.44 -2.85
N PHE A 11 2.99 11.52 -1.94
CA PHE A 11 2.81 10.09 -2.17
C PHE A 11 1.42 9.66 -1.71
N VAL A 12 0.90 8.60 -2.26
CA VAL A 12 -0.26 7.90 -1.68
C VAL A 12 0.23 6.56 -1.17
N VAL A 13 0.35 6.45 0.14
CA VAL A 13 0.66 5.19 0.81
C VAL A 13 -0.60 4.36 0.87
N ILE A 14 -0.54 3.15 0.32
CA ILE A 14 -1.69 2.23 0.25
C ILE A 14 -1.33 0.91 0.90
N ASP A 15 -2.35 0.32 1.52
CA ASP A 15 -2.37 -1.07 1.93
C ASP A 15 -3.78 -1.64 1.74
N VAL A 16 -3.89 -2.91 1.33
CA VAL A 16 -5.16 -3.60 1.13
C VAL A 16 -5.20 -4.94 1.84
N GLU A 17 -6.36 -5.28 2.42
CA GLU A 17 -6.67 -6.64 2.83
C GLU A 17 -7.54 -7.31 1.77
N THR A 18 -7.31 -8.60 1.54
CA THR A 18 -7.91 -9.32 0.41
C THR A 18 -8.44 -10.68 0.82
N SER A 19 -9.46 -11.17 0.09
CA SER A 19 -10.07 -12.50 0.33
C SER A 19 -9.18 -13.67 -0.12
N GLY A 20 -8.01 -13.39 -0.68
CA GLY A 20 -7.05 -14.39 -1.18
C GLY A 20 -5.86 -13.72 -1.84
N PHE A 21 -5.05 -14.48 -2.55
CA PHE A 21 -3.80 -13.99 -3.12
C PHE A 21 -3.86 -13.69 -4.62
N ASP A 22 -4.86 -14.21 -5.33
CA ASP A 22 -4.98 -14.07 -6.78
C ASP A 22 -6.01 -12.99 -7.13
N PRO A 23 -5.60 -11.85 -7.70
CA PRO A 23 -6.50 -10.75 -8.04
C PRO A 23 -7.53 -11.11 -9.13
N GLU A 24 -7.35 -12.22 -9.88
CA GLU A 24 -8.34 -12.67 -10.84
C GLU A 24 -9.57 -13.28 -10.14
N CYS A 25 -9.38 -13.94 -8.99
CA CYS A 25 -10.42 -14.66 -8.26
C CYS A 25 -10.80 -14.01 -6.94
N ALA A 26 -9.85 -13.38 -6.24
CA ALA A 26 -10.07 -12.77 -4.95
C ALA A 26 -10.46 -11.29 -5.06
N ARG A 27 -10.94 -10.73 -3.95
CA ARG A 27 -11.50 -9.39 -3.87
C ARG A 27 -10.81 -8.57 -2.76
N VAL A 28 -10.82 -7.26 -2.90
CA VAL A 28 -10.40 -6.35 -1.83
C VAL A 28 -11.48 -6.30 -0.75
N LEU A 29 -11.07 -6.45 0.51
CA LEU A 29 -11.92 -6.43 1.70
C LEU A 29 -11.78 -5.14 2.50
N SER A 30 -10.61 -4.54 2.45
CA SER A 30 -10.29 -3.27 3.11
C SER A 30 -9.26 -2.53 2.27
N VAL A 31 -9.41 -1.23 2.18
CA VAL A 31 -8.42 -0.35 1.54
C VAL A 31 -8.14 0.84 2.43
N ALA A 32 -6.86 1.11 2.67
CA ALA A 32 -6.38 2.33 3.29
C ALA A 32 -5.48 3.08 2.31
N ALA A 33 -5.72 4.38 2.14
CA ALA A 33 -4.93 5.26 1.29
C ALA A 33 -4.65 6.56 2.05
N LEU A 34 -3.37 6.86 2.28
CA LEU A 34 -2.92 8.04 3.00
C LEU A 34 -2.11 8.92 2.05
N VAL A 35 -2.50 10.17 1.89
CA VAL A 35 -1.67 11.17 1.21
C VAL A 35 -0.60 11.62 2.17
N VAL A 36 0.66 11.42 1.78
CA VAL A 36 1.83 11.64 2.64
C VAL A 36 2.84 12.52 1.91
N THR A 37 3.30 13.56 2.55
CA THR A 37 4.39 14.38 2.05
C THR A 37 5.75 13.71 2.27
N ALA A 38 6.79 14.16 1.59
CA ALA A 38 8.14 13.58 1.73
C ALA A 38 8.70 13.67 3.17
N ASN A 39 8.21 14.60 3.99
CA ASN A 39 8.59 14.72 5.40
C ASN A 39 7.68 13.91 6.36
N GLY A 40 6.72 13.15 5.83
CA GLY A 40 5.87 12.25 6.58
C GLY A 40 4.56 12.85 7.12
N ALA A 41 4.21 14.09 6.77
CA ALA A 41 2.92 14.66 7.15
C ALA A 41 1.79 14.00 6.35
N ILE A 42 0.75 13.54 7.04
CA ILE A 42 -0.46 12.99 6.41
C ILE A 42 -1.40 14.17 6.12
N THR A 43 -1.69 14.41 4.85
CA THR A 43 -2.53 15.52 4.37
C THR A 43 -3.90 15.06 3.88
N GLY A 44 -4.09 13.76 3.69
CA GLY A 44 -5.37 13.15 3.30
C GLY A 44 -5.43 11.70 3.72
N LEU A 45 -6.65 11.20 3.94
CA LEU A 45 -6.90 9.82 4.36
C LEU A 45 -8.22 9.33 3.79
N MET A 46 -8.18 8.11 3.27
CA MET A 46 -9.33 7.27 2.99
C MET A 46 -9.08 5.91 3.63
N HIS A 47 -10.05 5.39 4.35
CA HIS A 47 -10.05 4.01 4.83
C HIS A 47 -11.48 3.50 4.86
N THR A 48 -11.70 2.32 4.29
CA THR A 48 -13.01 1.68 4.31
C THR A 48 -12.88 0.16 4.25
N LEU A 49 -13.83 -0.53 4.85
CA LEU A 49 -14.15 -1.91 4.55
C LEU A 49 -14.99 -1.95 3.28
N LEU A 50 -14.93 -3.05 2.57
CA LEU A 50 -15.69 -3.28 1.34
C LEU A 50 -16.48 -4.58 1.46
N ASP A 51 -17.72 -4.58 0.95
CA ASP A 51 -18.48 -5.82 0.79
C ASP A 51 -18.04 -6.50 -0.52
N PRO A 52 -17.28 -7.61 -0.44
CA PRO A 52 -16.74 -8.24 -1.63
C PRO A 52 -17.79 -9.06 -2.39
N GLY A 53 -18.95 -9.32 -1.80
CA GLY A 53 -19.97 -10.26 -2.31
C GLY A 53 -19.50 -11.73 -2.37
N VAL A 54 -18.38 -12.06 -1.72
CA VAL A 54 -17.77 -13.40 -1.67
C VAL A 54 -17.30 -13.73 -0.25
N ASP A 55 -16.87 -14.98 -0.04
CA ASP A 55 -16.23 -15.38 1.22
C ASP A 55 -14.99 -14.53 1.49
N PRO A 56 -14.82 -14.00 2.71
CA PRO A 56 -13.66 -13.16 3.06
C PRO A 56 -12.32 -13.91 3.08
N GLY A 57 -12.32 -15.24 2.99
CA GLY A 57 -11.10 -16.04 2.94
C GLY A 57 -10.39 -16.15 4.30
N PRO A 58 -9.06 -15.90 4.37
CA PRO A 58 -8.26 -16.23 5.55
C PRO A 58 -8.45 -15.25 6.72
N THR A 59 -9.61 -15.29 7.38
CA THR A 59 -9.98 -14.41 8.51
C THR A 59 -8.99 -14.50 9.67
N ASN A 60 -8.22 -15.58 9.79
CA ASN A 60 -7.15 -15.72 10.78
C ASN A 60 -5.93 -14.81 10.48
N ILE A 61 -5.83 -14.23 9.28
CA ILE A 61 -4.75 -13.30 8.89
C ILE A 61 -5.21 -11.87 9.16
N HIS A 62 -6.29 -11.42 8.49
CA HIS A 62 -6.76 -10.02 8.51
C HIS A 62 -7.88 -9.75 9.50
N GLY A 63 -8.47 -10.78 10.12
CA GLY A 63 -9.52 -10.62 11.14
C GLY A 63 -10.90 -10.20 10.60
N LEU A 64 -11.06 -9.96 9.30
CA LEU A 64 -12.31 -9.48 8.70
C LEU A 64 -13.27 -10.64 8.46
N THR A 65 -14.45 -10.58 9.06
CA THR A 65 -15.50 -11.59 8.92
C THR A 65 -16.58 -11.15 7.93
N ALA A 66 -17.32 -12.08 7.36
CA ALA A 66 -18.45 -11.76 6.49
C ALA A 66 -19.47 -10.82 7.15
N ALA A 67 -19.69 -10.96 8.46
CA ALA A 67 -20.59 -10.09 9.22
C ALA A 67 -20.07 -8.62 9.32
N MET A 68 -18.76 -8.41 9.32
CA MET A 68 -18.17 -7.07 9.33
C MET A 68 -18.25 -6.40 7.95
N LEU A 69 -18.23 -7.18 6.90
CA LEU A 69 -18.20 -6.69 5.51
C LEU A 69 -19.62 -6.51 4.94
N ALA A 70 -20.60 -7.24 5.46
CA ALA A 70 -21.98 -7.17 5.00
C ALA A 70 -22.54 -5.74 5.08
N GLY A 71 -23.02 -5.23 3.94
CA GLY A 71 -23.59 -3.88 3.83
C GLY A 71 -22.56 -2.74 3.82
N GLN A 72 -21.28 -3.04 3.76
CA GLN A 72 -20.25 -2.06 3.44
C GLN A 72 -20.38 -1.64 1.96
N PRO A 73 -19.81 -0.49 1.54
CA PRO A 73 -19.77 -0.12 0.13
C PRO A 73 -19.06 -1.19 -0.71
N ASP A 74 -19.38 -1.28 -1.97
CA ASP A 74 -18.55 -2.02 -2.93
C ASP A 74 -17.38 -1.15 -3.44
N PHE A 75 -16.48 -1.74 -4.24
CA PHE A 75 -15.34 -0.99 -4.75
C PHE A 75 -15.74 0.14 -5.71
N ALA A 76 -16.84 -0.03 -6.46
CA ALA A 76 -17.32 1.00 -7.39
C ALA A 76 -17.77 2.27 -6.65
N ASP A 77 -18.35 2.13 -5.46
CA ASP A 77 -18.79 3.27 -4.63
C ASP A 77 -17.63 4.16 -4.18
N VAL A 78 -16.43 3.59 -4.09
CA VAL A 78 -15.24 4.29 -3.55
C VAL A 78 -14.16 4.57 -4.61
N ALA A 79 -14.30 4.04 -5.80
CA ALA A 79 -13.30 4.12 -6.87
C ALA A 79 -12.95 5.56 -7.24
N ASP A 80 -13.93 6.45 -7.35
CA ASP A 80 -13.71 7.87 -7.69
C ASP A 80 -12.94 8.60 -6.59
N GLN A 81 -13.24 8.32 -5.32
CA GLN A 81 -12.52 8.90 -4.19
C GLN A 81 -11.06 8.43 -4.16
N LEU A 82 -10.83 7.14 -4.38
CA LEU A 82 -9.49 6.58 -4.46
C LEU A 82 -8.72 7.17 -5.66
N ALA A 83 -9.36 7.27 -6.82
CA ALA A 83 -8.77 7.87 -8.02
C ALA A 83 -8.39 9.35 -7.80
N ALA A 84 -9.19 10.11 -7.06
CA ALA A 84 -8.89 11.50 -6.73
C ALA A 84 -7.63 11.62 -5.85
N LEU A 85 -7.43 10.69 -4.89
CA LEU A 85 -6.22 10.65 -4.08
C LEU A 85 -4.98 10.28 -4.91
N LEU A 86 -5.11 9.32 -5.84
CA LEU A 86 -4.01 8.81 -6.65
C LEU A 86 -3.55 9.77 -7.76
N ARG A 87 -4.42 10.66 -8.22
CA ARG A 87 -4.16 11.51 -9.38
C ARG A 87 -2.93 12.41 -9.19
N GLY A 88 -1.93 12.22 -10.06
CA GLY A 88 -0.69 13.01 -10.05
C GLY A 88 0.28 12.66 -8.92
N ARG A 89 0.03 11.58 -8.17
CA ARG A 89 0.87 11.13 -7.06
C ARG A 89 1.49 9.77 -7.34
N THR A 90 2.59 9.49 -6.68
CA THR A 90 3.20 8.16 -6.70
C THR A 90 2.50 7.25 -5.68
N LEU A 91 1.98 6.11 -6.13
CA LEU A 91 1.49 5.06 -5.26
C LEU A 91 2.67 4.41 -4.53
N VAL A 92 2.56 4.26 -3.23
CA VAL A 92 3.56 3.60 -2.37
C VAL A 92 2.91 2.46 -1.60
N ALA A 93 3.46 1.27 -1.70
CA ALA A 93 3.00 0.12 -0.91
C ALA A 93 4.16 -0.80 -0.55
N HIS A 94 3.94 -1.68 0.43
CA HIS A 94 4.94 -2.65 0.86
C HIS A 94 4.68 -4.00 0.19
N ASN A 95 5.39 -4.30 -0.89
CA ASN A 95 5.12 -5.29 -1.93
C ASN A 95 4.09 -4.76 -2.97
N ALA A 96 4.35 -3.56 -3.46
CA ALA A 96 3.43 -2.75 -4.27
C ALA A 96 2.83 -3.46 -5.49
N GLY A 97 3.48 -4.50 -6.00
CA GLY A 97 2.92 -5.35 -7.07
C GLY A 97 1.62 -6.01 -6.66
N PHE A 98 1.51 -6.43 -5.39
CA PHE A 98 0.31 -7.05 -4.84
C PHE A 98 -0.84 -6.03 -4.74
N ASP A 99 -0.64 -4.96 -4.01
CA ASP A 99 -1.67 -3.94 -3.79
C ASP A 99 -2.17 -3.35 -5.12
N TYR A 100 -1.24 -2.99 -6.00
CA TYR A 100 -1.59 -2.45 -7.30
C TYR A 100 -2.39 -3.44 -8.15
N ALA A 101 -2.01 -4.72 -8.18
CA ALA A 101 -2.72 -5.73 -8.96
C ALA A 101 -4.17 -5.91 -8.50
N PHE A 102 -4.41 -5.92 -7.19
CA PHE A 102 -5.76 -6.00 -6.63
C PHE A 102 -6.59 -4.75 -6.93
N LEU A 103 -6.03 -3.56 -6.72
CA LEU A 103 -6.72 -2.30 -7.02
C LEU A 103 -7.05 -2.17 -8.52
N ALA A 104 -6.12 -2.56 -9.40
CA ALA A 104 -6.34 -2.55 -10.85
C ALA A 104 -7.41 -3.56 -11.27
N ALA A 105 -7.43 -4.75 -10.66
CA ALA A 105 -8.45 -5.76 -10.92
C ALA A 105 -9.85 -5.29 -10.48
N GLU A 106 -9.96 -4.66 -9.30
CA GLU A 106 -11.24 -4.09 -8.84
C GLU A 106 -11.71 -2.94 -9.74
N ALA A 107 -10.81 -2.04 -10.12
CA ALA A 107 -11.13 -0.96 -11.05
C ALA A 107 -11.64 -1.50 -12.39
N HIS A 108 -10.97 -2.52 -12.94
CA HIS A 108 -11.39 -3.18 -14.16
C HIS A 108 -12.79 -3.81 -14.05
N ARG A 109 -13.11 -4.47 -12.92
CA ARG A 109 -14.42 -5.08 -12.66
C ARG A 109 -15.56 -4.05 -12.65
N CYS A 110 -15.32 -2.85 -12.16
CA CYS A 110 -16.31 -1.77 -12.16
C CYS A 110 -16.22 -0.85 -13.39
N GLY A 111 -15.41 -1.22 -14.40
CA GLY A 111 -15.32 -0.49 -15.67
C GLY A 111 -14.61 0.86 -15.56
N THR A 112 -13.73 1.03 -14.57
CA THR A 112 -12.93 2.24 -14.37
C THR A 112 -11.43 1.94 -14.46
N GLU A 113 -10.62 2.99 -14.55
CA GLU A 113 -9.16 2.89 -14.49
C GLU A 113 -8.62 3.80 -13.38
N LEU A 114 -7.64 3.29 -12.64
CA LEU A 114 -6.97 4.11 -11.63
C LEU A 114 -5.88 4.96 -12.31
N PRO A 115 -5.80 6.28 -12.00
CA PRO A 115 -4.85 7.20 -12.61
C PRO A 115 -3.44 7.07 -12.01
N VAL A 116 -2.92 5.84 -11.93
CA VAL A 116 -1.59 5.54 -11.39
C VAL A 116 -0.57 5.53 -12.52
N THR A 117 0.36 6.45 -12.49
CA THR A 117 1.45 6.55 -13.48
C THR A 117 2.81 6.14 -12.92
N SER A 118 2.95 6.14 -11.58
CA SER A 118 4.18 5.78 -10.89
C SER A 118 3.91 5.03 -9.59
N VAL A 119 4.74 4.05 -9.30
CA VAL A 119 4.67 3.19 -8.12
C VAL A 119 6.05 3.07 -7.49
N LEU A 120 6.11 3.14 -6.16
CA LEU A 120 7.29 2.88 -5.35
C LEU A 120 7.02 1.68 -4.45
N CYS A 121 7.83 0.62 -4.60
CA CYS A 121 7.78 -0.55 -3.75
C CYS A 121 8.75 -0.41 -2.58
N THR A 122 8.23 -0.27 -1.36
CA THR A 122 9.07 -0.12 -0.17
C THR A 122 9.74 -1.41 0.28
N LEU A 123 9.21 -2.58 -0.11
CA LEU A 123 9.89 -3.86 0.09
C LEU A 123 11.19 -3.91 -0.73
N GLU A 124 11.13 -3.49 -2.00
CA GLU A 124 12.32 -3.39 -2.86
C GLU A 124 13.31 -2.35 -2.33
N LEU A 125 12.81 -1.17 -1.94
CA LEU A 125 13.64 -0.13 -1.34
C LEU A 125 14.33 -0.63 -0.07
N ALA A 126 13.62 -1.30 0.84
CA ALA A 126 14.21 -1.87 2.06
C ALA A 126 15.37 -2.82 1.76
N GLY A 127 15.26 -3.62 0.70
CA GLY A 127 16.34 -4.50 0.24
C GLY A 127 17.61 -3.76 -0.21
N GLN A 128 17.48 -2.52 -0.68
CA GLN A 128 18.60 -1.69 -1.14
C GLN A 128 19.25 -0.86 -0.02
N LEU A 129 18.57 -0.68 1.13
CA LEU A 129 19.01 0.22 2.19
C LEU A 129 20.04 -0.36 3.16
N ASN A 130 20.40 -1.65 3.03
CA ASN A 130 21.35 -2.34 3.92
C ASN A 130 21.01 -2.16 5.41
N LEU A 131 19.75 -2.43 5.78
CA LEU A 131 19.24 -2.22 7.14
C LEU A 131 19.72 -3.27 8.15
N GLY A 132 20.40 -4.32 7.71
CA GLY A 132 20.86 -5.40 8.58
C GLY A 132 19.71 -6.25 9.15
N LEU A 133 18.59 -6.37 8.41
CA LEU A 133 17.41 -7.11 8.81
C LEU A 133 17.43 -8.54 8.26
N ASP A 134 17.04 -9.51 9.10
CA ASP A 134 16.82 -10.91 8.66
C ASP A 134 15.56 -11.06 7.80
N SER A 135 14.64 -10.11 7.89
CA SER A 135 13.39 -10.09 7.15
C SER A 135 13.08 -8.67 6.68
N LEU A 136 12.56 -8.55 5.47
CA LEU A 136 12.10 -7.27 4.91
C LEU A 136 10.59 -7.06 5.04
N LYS A 137 9.87 -7.90 5.82
CA LYS A 137 8.45 -7.70 6.11
C LYS A 137 8.24 -6.34 6.79
N LEU A 138 7.06 -5.75 6.60
CA LEU A 138 6.72 -4.42 7.14
C LEU A 138 6.97 -4.33 8.67
N GLY A 139 6.59 -5.36 9.43
CA GLY A 139 6.83 -5.42 10.86
C GLY A 139 8.32 -5.37 11.26
N ALA A 140 9.22 -6.00 10.49
CA ALA A 140 10.66 -5.93 10.74
C ALA A 140 11.21 -4.53 10.42
N VAL A 141 10.73 -3.92 9.34
CA VAL A 141 11.06 -2.53 8.98
C VAL A 141 10.55 -1.55 10.04
N ALA A 142 9.33 -1.75 10.53
CA ALA A 142 8.76 -0.95 11.62
C ALA A 142 9.60 -1.06 12.90
N GLN A 143 9.96 -2.27 13.28
CA GLN A 143 10.79 -2.54 14.47
C GLN A 143 12.16 -1.86 14.36
N HIS A 144 12.80 -1.92 13.19
CA HIS A 144 14.10 -1.27 12.95
C HIS A 144 14.09 0.23 13.27
N TRP A 145 12.99 0.90 12.95
CA TRP A 145 12.83 2.33 13.21
C TRP A 145 11.99 2.65 14.45
N ASN A 146 11.69 1.66 15.30
CA ASN A 146 10.86 1.82 16.50
C ASN A 146 9.49 2.47 16.18
N ILE A 147 8.88 2.06 15.07
CA ILE A 147 7.52 2.47 14.69
C ILE A 147 6.55 1.48 15.30
N PRO A 148 5.61 1.93 16.16
CA PRO A 148 4.61 1.02 16.73
C PRO A 148 3.67 0.49 15.64
N GLN A 149 3.43 -0.82 15.63
CA GLN A 149 2.43 -1.49 14.82
C GLN A 149 1.49 -2.21 15.79
N ALA A 150 0.27 -1.72 15.90
CA ALA A 150 -0.67 -2.21 16.90
C ALA A 150 -1.47 -3.42 16.39
N ARG A 151 -1.77 -3.44 15.11
CA ARG A 151 -2.62 -4.45 14.46
C ARG A 151 -2.06 -4.84 13.09
N PRO A 152 -1.03 -5.72 13.06
CA PRO A 152 -0.56 -6.28 11.79
C PRO A 152 -1.73 -6.89 10.99
N HIS A 153 -1.72 -6.70 9.67
CA HIS A 153 -2.80 -7.10 8.77
C HIS A 153 -4.14 -6.37 9.03
N ASP A 154 -4.06 -5.11 9.45
CA ASP A 154 -5.14 -4.13 9.40
C ASP A 154 -4.67 -3.05 8.42
N ALA A 155 -5.37 -2.89 7.30
CA ALA A 155 -4.91 -2.02 6.21
C ALA A 155 -4.59 -0.59 6.68
N LEU A 156 -5.37 -0.03 7.62
CA LEU A 156 -5.10 1.32 8.12
C LEU A 156 -3.87 1.38 9.02
N ASP A 157 -3.68 0.39 9.88
CA ASP A 157 -2.50 0.33 10.76
C ASP A 157 -1.23 0.13 9.92
N ASP A 158 -1.25 -0.79 8.97
CA ASP A 158 -0.11 -1.08 8.09
C ASP A 158 0.21 0.12 7.18
N ALA A 159 -0.79 0.79 6.61
CA ALA A 159 -0.58 2.03 5.88
C ALA A 159 0.01 3.16 6.75
N ARG A 160 -0.40 3.28 8.03
CA ARG A 160 0.19 4.26 8.97
C ARG A 160 1.64 3.93 9.31
N VAL A 161 1.94 2.67 9.54
CA VAL A 161 3.31 2.19 9.77
C VAL A 161 4.17 2.53 8.56
N LEU A 162 3.68 2.24 7.36
CA LEU A 162 4.40 2.53 6.12
C LEU A 162 4.59 4.03 5.90
N ALA A 163 3.56 4.84 6.16
CA ALA A 163 3.64 6.31 6.09
C ALA A 163 4.70 6.89 7.04
N ALA A 164 4.85 6.31 8.23
CA ALA A 164 5.90 6.69 9.19
C ALA A 164 7.29 6.18 8.80
N ALA A 165 7.39 5.06 8.11
CA ALA A 165 8.65 4.48 7.64
C ALA A 165 9.19 5.20 6.40
N LEU A 166 8.33 5.61 5.48
CA LEU A 166 8.67 6.16 4.17
C LEU A 166 9.69 7.31 4.23
N PRO A 167 9.51 8.38 5.04
CA PRO A 167 10.49 9.48 5.11
C PRO A 167 11.85 9.01 5.63
N ARG A 168 11.89 8.04 6.53
CA ARG A 168 13.14 7.45 7.04
C ARG A 168 13.85 6.64 5.95
N MET A 169 13.09 5.89 5.16
CA MET A 169 13.60 5.15 4.00
C MET A 169 14.16 6.09 2.94
N ILE A 170 13.46 7.18 2.62
CA ILE A 170 13.91 8.21 1.67
C ILE A 170 15.21 8.86 2.16
N THR A 171 15.25 9.26 3.43
CA THR A 171 16.46 9.84 4.03
C THR A 171 17.64 8.87 3.98
N ARG A 172 17.40 7.60 4.30
CA ARG A 172 18.45 6.57 4.26
C ARG A 172 18.93 6.30 2.83
N ALA A 173 18.03 6.27 1.86
CA ALA A 173 18.38 6.14 0.45
C ALA A 173 19.28 7.30 -0.02
N ALA A 174 18.93 8.53 0.34
CA ALA A 174 19.74 9.70 0.03
C ALA A 174 21.15 9.63 0.66
N GLN A 175 21.28 9.15 1.91
CA GLN A 175 22.56 8.95 2.57
C GLN A 175 23.45 7.90 1.89
N LEU A 176 22.82 6.90 1.26
CA LEU A 176 23.52 5.83 0.55
C LEU A 176 23.66 6.09 -0.95
N GLU A 177 23.16 7.25 -1.43
CA GLU A 177 23.11 7.60 -2.86
C GLU A 177 22.35 6.54 -3.69
N VAL A 178 21.35 5.87 -3.08
CA VAL A 178 20.47 4.89 -3.72
C VAL A 178 19.27 5.62 -4.32
N ALA A 179 19.02 5.39 -5.61
CA ALA A 179 17.83 5.92 -6.27
C ALA A 179 16.56 5.22 -5.75
N LEU A 180 15.47 5.98 -5.57
CA LEU A 180 14.20 5.38 -5.21
C LEU A 180 13.69 4.49 -6.37
N PRO A 181 13.20 3.27 -6.10
CA PRO A 181 12.73 2.33 -7.12
C PRO A 181 11.32 2.71 -7.63
N VAL A 182 11.19 3.95 -8.13
CA VAL A 182 9.95 4.44 -8.75
C VAL A 182 9.90 3.96 -10.19
N ARG A 183 8.76 3.38 -10.57
CA ARG A 183 8.55 2.84 -11.91
C ARG A 183 7.10 2.93 -12.37
N ALA A 184 6.86 2.78 -13.68
CA ALA A 184 5.52 2.66 -14.22
C ALA A 184 4.87 1.33 -13.75
N PRO A 185 3.56 1.29 -13.47
CA PRO A 185 2.87 0.09 -12.99
C PRO A 185 3.09 -1.15 -13.86
N ILE A 186 3.12 -0.99 -15.18
CA ILE A 186 3.33 -2.09 -16.14
C ILE A 186 4.68 -2.80 -15.99
N THR A 187 5.64 -2.17 -15.31
CA THR A 187 6.98 -2.72 -15.07
C THR A 187 7.15 -3.31 -13.69
N LEU A 188 6.08 -3.38 -12.89
CA LEU A 188 6.12 -4.07 -11.60
C LEU A 188 6.43 -5.55 -11.80
N PRO A 189 7.27 -6.16 -10.95
CA PRO A 189 7.47 -7.60 -11.01
C PRO A 189 6.14 -8.32 -10.74
N PRO A 190 5.92 -9.49 -11.35
CA PRO A 190 4.74 -10.29 -11.08
C PRO A 190 4.64 -10.59 -9.58
N VAL A 191 3.41 -10.60 -9.06
CA VAL A 191 3.14 -10.88 -7.65
C VAL A 191 3.73 -12.22 -7.28
N GLN A 192 4.71 -12.23 -6.40
CA GLN A 192 5.26 -13.46 -5.86
C GLN A 192 4.39 -13.91 -4.69
N PHE A 193 3.56 -14.92 -4.93
CA PHE A 193 2.84 -15.60 -3.87
C PHE A 193 3.84 -16.36 -3.02
N ARG A 194 4.22 -15.82 -1.88
CA ARG A 194 4.92 -16.62 -0.87
C ARG A 194 3.87 -17.46 -0.17
N THR A 195 3.78 -18.73 -0.55
CA THR A 195 3.12 -19.73 0.30
C THR A 195 3.71 -19.60 1.69
N ALA A 196 2.85 -19.29 2.66
CA ALA A 196 3.21 -19.34 4.06
C ALA A 196 3.68 -20.78 4.37
N ALA A 197 4.97 -20.95 4.66
CA ALA A 197 5.53 -22.15 5.23
C ALA A 197 5.45 -22.04 6.75
#